data_75c89d1720f1e8bf28f37d7ef4d54250
#
_entry.id   75c89d1720f1e8bf28f37d7ef4d54250
#
_cell.length_a   1.000
_cell.length_b   1.000
_cell.length_c   1.000
_cell.angle_alpha   90.00
_cell.angle_beta   90.00
_cell.angle_gamma   90.00
#
_symmetry.space_group_name_H-M   'P 1'
#
loop_
_entity.id
_entity.type
_entity.pdbx_description
1 polymer ?
#
loop_
_entity_poly.entity_id
_entity_poly.type
_entity_poly.pdbx_seq_one_letter_code
_entity_poly.pdbx_strand_id
1 'polypeptide(L)'
;MKYFRQFFQCVYPKLLRMAADDKSKKETVKKGIVLTKKHEKILKAGVLVVLVLFFITAFIAFPLLPDVMPTHWSLNGEVDSYADKTVGVFGVPVTMVVVVGLIYYLKRYDHRRRHKSRLELERYDAGTAGLVLLITLFMYVIYVYTLLYALGMYQNMTYLIFALMIPLFAGMFWFFNQMDVVKLGRKH
;
A
#
# COMPACT_ATOMS: atom_id res chain seq x y z
N MET A 1 48.35 16.29 36.82
CA MET A 1 47.92 14.88 36.63
C MET A 1 46.51 14.54 37.19
N LYS A 2 46.01 15.17 38.25
CA LYS A 2 44.65 14.89 38.82
C LYS A 2 43.51 15.20 37.86
N TYR A 3 43.52 16.31 37.14
CA TYR A 3 42.45 16.74 36.19
C TYR A 3 42.31 15.84 34.96
N PHE A 4 43.40 15.27 34.48
CA PHE A 4 43.39 14.35 33.32
C PHE A 4 42.69 13.01 33.69
N ARG A 5 42.90 12.52 34.89
CA ARG A 5 42.26 11.30 35.42
C ARG A 5 40.75 11.47 35.64
N GLN A 6 40.35 12.64 36.15
CA GLN A 6 38.93 12.98 36.31
C GLN A 6 38.19 13.11 34.96
N PHE A 7 38.82 13.74 33.99
CA PHE A 7 38.28 13.87 32.65
C PHE A 7 38.02 12.48 31.99
N PHE A 8 39.00 11.58 32.11
CA PHE A 8 38.89 10.23 31.54
C PHE A 8 37.84 9.38 32.25
N GLN A 9 37.69 9.49 33.59
CA GLN A 9 36.66 8.75 34.34
C GLN A 9 35.23 9.24 34.02
N CYS A 10 35.03 10.50 33.63
CA CYS A 10 33.71 11.06 33.34
C CYS A 10 33.31 10.89 31.86
N VAL A 11 34.25 10.98 30.94
CA VAL A 11 34.00 10.98 29.49
C VAL A 11 34.01 9.58 28.89
N TYR A 12 34.93 8.71 29.35
CA TYR A 12 35.08 7.36 28.80
C TYR A 12 33.85 6.45 28.94
N PRO A 13 33.15 6.41 30.11
CA PRO A 13 31.93 5.63 30.22
C PRO A 13 30.78 6.16 29.36
N LYS A 14 30.73 7.48 29.14
CA LYS A 14 29.73 8.12 28.26
C LYS A 14 29.96 7.74 26.81
N LEU A 15 31.22 7.77 26.35
CA LEU A 15 31.61 7.36 25.00
C LEU A 15 31.31 5.87 24.75
N LEU A 16 31.61 5.00 25.71
CA LEU A 16 31.31 3.57 25.61
C LEU A 16 29.80 3.29 25.57
N ARG A 17 28.98 4.01 26.35
CA ARG A 17 27.51 3.91 26.30
C ARG A 17 26.97 4.38 24.94
N MET A 18 27.48 5.49 24.41
CA MET A 18 27.08 5.99 23.08
C MET A 18 27.46 5.00 21.96
N ALA A 19 28.65 4.39 22.04
CA ALA A 19 29.09 3.39 21.07
C ALA A 19 28.29 2.07 21.16
N ALA A 20 27.93 1.65 22.39
CA ALA A 20 27.09 0.47 22.61
C ALA A 20 25.64 0.71 22.13
N ASP A 21 25.10 1.91 22.38
CA ASP A 21 23.76 2.31 21.94
C ASP A 21 23.70 2.41 20.40
N ASP A 22 24.73 2.95 19.75
CA ASP A 22 24.84 3.01 18.29
C ASP A 22 24.96 1.61 17.66
N LYS A 23 25.68 0.68 18.31
CA LYS A 23 25.80 -0.71 17.85
C LYS A 23 24.47 -1.48 18.00
N SER A 24 23.78 -1.33 19.12
CA SER A 24 22.47 -1.91 19.36
C SER A 24 21.42 -1.36 18.39
N LYS A 25 21.46 -0.04 18.14
CA LYS A 25 20.59 0.64 17.19
C LYS A 25 20.86 0.19 15.75
N LYS A 26 22.12 -0.02 15.37
CA LYS A 26 22.50 -0.58 14.06
C LYS A 26 22.05 -2.03 13.87
N GLU A 27 22.13 -2.87 14.91
CA GLU A 27 21.65 -4.27 14.83
C GLU A 27 20.12 -4.35 14.73
N THR A 28 19.38 -3.58 15.54
CA THR A 28 17.90 -3.50 15.48
C THR A 28 17.45 -2.97 14.13
N VAL A 29 18.17 -1.96 13.61
CA VAL A 29 17.96 -1.38 12.29
C VAL A 29 18.21 -2.40 11.18
N LYS A 30 19.30 -3.19 11.26
CA LYS A 30 19.64 -4.23 10.28
C LYS A 30 18.57 -5.33 10.23
N LYS A 31 18.05 -5.74 11.39
CA LYS A 31 16.96 -6.72 11.51
C LYS A 31 15.64 -6.20 10.92
N GLY A 32 15.31 -4.91 11.15
CA GLY A 32 14.16 -4.24 10.54
C GLY A 32 14.27 -4.12 9.01
N ILE A 33 15.48 -3.86 8.48
CA ILE A 33 15.74 -3.77 7.03
C ILE A 33 15.44 -5.09 6.32
N VAL A 34 15.92 -6.21 6.86
CA VAL A 34 15.74 -7.53 6.24
C VAL A 34 14.26 -7.91 6.19
N LEU A 35 13.52 -7.67 7.27
CA LEU A 35 12.08 -7.90 7.33
C LEU A 35 11.34 -7.03 6.31
N THR A 36 11.71 -5.77 6.17
CA THR A 36 11.07 -4.81 5.27
C THR A 36 11.20 -5.20 3.81
N LYS A 37 12.41 -5.59 3.35
CA LYS A 37 12.62 -6.07 1.97
C LYS A 37 11.85 -7.35 1.64
N LYS A 38 11.77 -8.30 2.57
CA LYS A 38 11.00 -9.51 2.38
C LYS A 38 9.51 -9.19 2.24
N HIS A 39 8.98 -8.34 3.11
CA HIS A 39 7.59 -7.91 3.05
C HIS A 39 7.28 -7.15 1.74
N GLU A 40 8.16 -6.25 1.30
CA GLU A 40 7.97 -5.53 0.03
C GLU A 40 7.79 -6.48 -1.15
N LYS A 41 8.64 -7.52 -1.26
CA LYS A 41 8.52 -8.52 -2.33
C LYS A 41 7.20 -9.28 -2.27
N ILE A 42 6.78 -9.71 -1.08
CA ILE A 42 5.52 -10.44 -0.87
C ILE A 42 4.33 -9.54 -1.25
N LEU A 43 4.34 -8.27 -0.80
CA LEU A 43 3.27 -7.33 -1.10
C LEU A 43 3.17 -7.01 -2.59
N LYS A 44 4.30 -6.84 -3.28
CA LYS A 44 4.33 -6.67 -4.75
C LYS A 44 3.82 -7.91 -5.49
N ALA A 45 4.19 -9.10 -5.03
CA ALA A 45 3.65 -10.35 -5.59
C ALA A 45 2.13 -10.43 -5.37
N GLY A 46 1.64 -10.03 -4.19
CA GLY A 46 0.21 -9.92 -3.91
C GLY A 46 -0.52 -8.97 -4.86
N VAL A 47 0.05 -7.80 -5.14
CA VAL A 47 -0.51 -6.86 -6.14
C VAL A 47 -0.62 -7.52 -7.52
N LEU A 48 0.44 -8.19 -7.96
CA LEU A 48 0.43 -8.88 -9.26
C LEU A 48 -0.63 -9.97 -9.31
N VAL A 49 -0.77 -10.78 -8.25
CA VAL A 49 -1.81 -11.82 -8.16
C VAL A 49 -3.21 -11.20 -8.27
N VAL A 50 -3.49 -10.10 -7.56
CA VAL A 50 -4.80 -9.44 -7.63
C VAL A 50 -5.05 -8.86 -9.03
N LEU A 51 -4.04 -8.26 -9.69
CA LEU A 51 -4.17 -7.79 -11.08
C LEU A 51 -4.49 -8.93 -12.05
N VAL A 52 -3.86 -10.09 -11.88
CA VAL A 52 -4.18 -11.29 -12.69
C VAL A 52 -5.59 -11.77 -12.41
N LEU A 53 -6.03 -11.76 -11.15
CA LEU A 53 -7.40 -12.14 -10.77
C LEU A 53 -8.45 -11.22 -11.41
N PHE A 54 -8.19 -9.92 -11.58
CA PHE A 54 -9.09 -9.03 -12.32
C PHE A 54 -9.38 -9.55 -13.72
N PHE A 55 -8.34 -9.94 -14.48
CA PHE A 55 -8.50 -10.44 -15.84
C PHE A 55 -9.14 -11.82 -15.88
N ILE A 56 -8.75 -12.72 -15.00
CA ILE A 56 -9.38 -14.05 -14.91
C ILE A 56 -10.87 -13.90 -14.66
N THR A 57 -11.26 -13.06 -13.69
CA THR A 57 -12.66 -12.80 -13.36
C THR A 57 -13.37 -12.15 -14.56
N ALA A 58 -12.74 -11.18 -15.25
CA ALA A 58 -13.28 -10.54 -16.44
C ALA A 58 -13.59 -11.57 -17.52
N PHE A 59 -12.64 -12.44 -17.86
CA PHE A 59 -12.82 -13.44 -18.93
C PHE A 59 -13.90 -14.48 -18.59
N ILE A 60 -13.96 -14.93 -17.31
CA ILE A 60 -14.98 -15.90 -16.89
C ILE A 60 -16.37 -15.26 -16.91
N ALA A 61 -16.51 -14.03 -16.43
CA ALA A 61 -17.80 -13.34 -16.34
C ALA A 61 -18.30 -12.81 -17.69
N PHE A 62 -17.40 -12.45 -18.62
CA PHE A 62 -17.75 -11.82 -19.89
C PHE A 62 -18.91 -12.51 -20.65
N PRO A 63 -18.94 -13.84 -20.87
CA PRO A 63 -20.02 -14.47 -21.61
C PRO A 63 -21.38 -14.43 -20.89
N LEU A 64 -21.37 -14.27 -19.56
CA LEU A 64 -22.56 -14.32 -18.71
C LEU A 64 -23.25 -12.96 -18.53
N LEU A 65 -22.55 -11.87 -18.82
CA LEU A 65 -22.97 -10.51 -18.54
C LEU A 65 -23.85 -9.91 -19.65
N PRO A 66 -24.74 -8.96 -19.31
CA PRO A 66 -25.57 -8.25 -20.32
C PRO A 66 -24.71 -7.32 -21.19
N ASP A 67 -25.25 -6.89 -22.33
CA ASP A 67 -24.54 -6.01 -23.28
C ASP A 67 -24.31 -4.59 -22.74
N VAL A 68 -25.11 -4.18 -21.76
CA VAL A 68 -25.01 -2.87 -21.10
C VAL A 68 -24.71 -3.08 -19.63
N MET A 69 -23.62 -2.48 -19.14
CA MET A 69 -23.10 -2.64 -17.79
C MET A 69 -23.20 -1.35 -16.98
N PRO A 70 -23.57 -1.43 -15.69
CA PRO A 70 -23.51 -0.28 -14.79
C PRO A 70 -22.05 0.13 -14.56
N THR A 71 -21.79 1.44 -14.60
CA THR A 71 -20.43 1.99 -14.42
C THR A 71 -20.33 3.02 -13.32
N HIS A 72 -21.44 3.59 -12.89
CA HIS A 72 -21.50 4.55 -11.79
C HIS A 72 -22.78 4.40 -10.99
N TRP A 73 -22.70 4.70 -9.68
CA TRP A 73 -23.83 4.70 -8.75
C TRP A 73 -23.86 6.04 -8.03
N SER A 74 -25.06 6.59 -7.90
CA SER A 74 -25.35 7.76 -7.10
C SER A 74 -25.23 7.46 -5.59
N LEU A 75 -25.25 8.48 -4.76
CA LEU A 75 -25.11 8.34 -3.29
C LEU A 75 -26.25 7.52 -2.65
N ASN A 76 -27.42 7.47 -3.28
CA ASN A 76 -28.55 6.64 -2.84
C ASN A 76 -28.44 5.17 -3.29
N GLY A 77 -27.38 4.80 -4.01
CA GLY A 77 -27.11 3.43 -4.45
C GLY A 77 -27.78 3.03 -5.78
N GLU A 78 -28.45 3.97 -6.46
CA GLU A 78 -29.02 3.74 -7.78
C GLU A 78 -27.99 3.92 -8.87
N VAL A 79 -28.09 3.12 -9.94
CA VAL A 79 -27.21 3.25 -11.10
C VAL A 79 -27.63 4.47 -11.90
N ASP A 80 -26.71 5.38 -12.14
CA ASP A 80 -26.94 6.63 -12.88
C ASP A 80 -26.11 6.71 -14.17
N SER A 81 -25.21 5.74 -14.43
CA SER A 81 -24.45 5.65 -15.67
C SER A 81 -24.20 4.22 -16.11
N TYR A 82 -24.26 4.02 -17.42
CA TYR A 82 -24.06 2.72 -18.06
C TYR A 82 -23.02 2.84 -19.19
N ALA A 83 -22.36 1.75 -19.52
CA ALA A 83 -21.45 1.64 -20.64
C ALA A 83 -21.65 0.29 -21.36
N ASP A 84 -21.05 0.19 -22.57
CA ASP A 84 -20.92 -1.06 -23.29
C ASP A 84 -20.23 -2.14 -22.46
N LYS A 85 -20.66 -3.39 -22.62
CA LYS A 85 -20.14 -4.57 -21.93
C LYS A 85 -18.61 -4.63 -21.88
N THR A 86 -17.97 -4.39 -23.01
CA THR A 86 -16.50 -4.45 -23.11
C THR A 86 -15.85 -3.42 -22.21
N VAL A 87 -16.36 -2.19 -22.21
CA VAL A 87 -15.88 -1.10 -21.35
C VAL A 87 -16.20 -1.39 -19.88
N GLY A 88 -17.40 -1.83 -19.57
CA GLY A 88 -17.83 -2.15 -18.21
C GLY A 88 -17.01 -3.28 -17.58
N VAL A 89 -16.66 -4.30 -18.36
CA VAL A 89 -15.92 -5.47 -17.87
C VAL A 89 -14.41 -5.23 -17.83
N PHE A 90 -13.79 -4.70 -18.88
CA PHE A 90 -12.34 -4.56 -18.98
C PHE A 90 -11.82 -3.19 -18.53
N GLY A 91 -12.68 -2.18 -18.42
CA GLY A 91 -12.27 -0.83 -18.05
C GLY A 91 -11.56 -0.76 -16.71
N VAL A 92 -12.13 -1.35 -15.65
CA VAL A 92 -11.52 -1.37 -14.32
C VAL A 92 -10.21 -2.17 -14.29
N PRO A 93 -10.12 -3.42 -14.78
CA PRO A 93 -8.87 -4.16 -14.88
C PRO A 93 -7.73 -3.38 -15.57
N VAL A 94 -8.01 -2.81 -16.74
CA VAL A 94 -7.02 -2.03 -17.51
C VAL A 94 -6.60 -0.77 -16.75
N THR A 95 -7.55 -0.02 -16.22
CA THR A 95 -7.27 1.18 -15.40
C THR A 95 -6.40 0.84 -14.21
N MET A 96 -6.65 -0.28 -13.51
CA MET A 96 -5.85 -0.70 -12.36
C MET A 96 -4.41 -1.05 -12.76
N VAL A 97 -4.18 -1.70 -13.89
CA VAL A 97 -2.82 -1.94 -14.41
C VAL A 97 -2.10 -0.62 -14.68
N VAL A 98 -2.76 0.34 -15.33
CA VAL A 98 -2.19 1.65 -15.63
C VAL A 98 -1.86 2.42 -14.34
N VAL A 99 -2.79 2.49 -13.40
CA VAL A 99 -2.61 3.21 -12.12
C VAL A 99 -1.47 2.61 -11.30
N VAL A 100 -1.46 1.28 -11.13
CA VAL A 100 -0.40 0.58 -10.40
C VAL A 100 0.95 0.76 -11.09
N GLY A 101 0.99 0.62 -12.42
CA GLY A 101 2.19 0.87 -13.23
C GLY A 101 2.72 2.29 -13.06
N LEU A 102 1.83 3.29 -13.11
CA LEU A 102 2.17 4.70 -12.93
C LEU A 102 2.72 4.98 -11.51
N ILE A 103 2.10 4.42 -10.46
CA ILE A 103 2.58 4.56 -9.08
C ILE A 103 4.01 4.02 -8.95
N TYR A 104 4.30 2.83 -9.49
CA TYR A 104 5.64 2.25 -9.42
C TYR A 104 6.64 3.00 -10.31
N TYR A 105 6.21 3.52 -11.45
CA TYR A 105 7.03 4.38 -12.32
C TYR A 105 7.42 5.68 -11.63
N LEU A 106 6.45 6.41 -11.08
CA LEU A 106 6.68 7.67 -10.36
C LEU A 106 7.56 7.46 -9.11
N LYS A 107 7.33 6.35 -8.39
CA LYS A 107 8.16 5.95 -7.27
C LYS A 107 9.61 5.72 -7.67
N ARG A 108 9.86 5.06 -8.82
CA ARG A 108 11.22 4.82 -9.33
C ARG A 108 11.93 6.13 -9.67
N TYR A 109 11.18 7.10 -10.20
CA TYR A 109 11.72 8.42 -10.53
C TYR A 109 12.03 9.23 -9.27
N ASP A 110 11.13 9.26 -8.29
CA ASP A 110 11.30 9.95 -7.00
C ASP A 110 12.49 9.37 -6.21
N HIS A 111 12.69 8.06 -6.27
CA HIS A 111 13.79 7.35 -5.63
C HIS A 111 15.17 7.80 -6.12
N ARG A 112 15.30 8.19 -7.38
CA ARG A 112 16.57 8.68 -7.97
C ARG A 112 16.92 10.11 -7.54
N ARG A 113 15.96 10.89 -7.09
CA ARG A 113 16.14 12.32 -6.76
C ARG A 113 16.20 12.61 -5.26
N ARG A 114 15.84 11.69 -4.37
CA ARG A 114 15.81 11.92 -2.93
C ARG A 114 17.06 11.39 -2.25
N HIS A 115 17.75 12.27 -1.51
CA HIS A 115 18.83 11.90 -0.57
C HIS A 115 18.26 11.31 0.73
N LYS A 116 17.50 10.22 0.64
CA LYS A 116 17.00 9.48 1.81
C LYS A 116 18.01 8.42 2.24
N SER A 117 18.09 8.15 3.54
CA SER A 117 18.87 7.02 4.04
C SER A 117 18.30 5.71 3.49
N ARG A 118 19.13 4.70 3.32
CA ARG A 118 18.75 3.39 2.80
C ARG A 118 17.58 2.78 3.57
N LEU A 119 17.55 2.96 4.89
CA LEU A 119 16.50 2.51 5.79
C LEU A 119 15.15 3.16 5.51
N GLU A 120 15.16 4.48 5.35
CA GLU A 120 13.95 5.24 5.06
C GLU A 120 13.36 4.83 3.71
N LEU A 121 14.23 4.55 2.73
CA LEU A 121 13.80 4.09 1.42
C LEU A 121 13.15 2.70 1.49
N GLU A 122 13.75 1.75 2.20
CA GLU A 122 13.20 0.40 2.34
C GLU A 122 11.84 0.38 3.06
N ARG A 123 11.68 1.20 4.10
CA ARG A 123 10.38 1.36 4.79
C ARG A 123 9.33 2.03 3.90
N TYR A 124 9.72 3.07 3.18
CA TYR A 124 8.86 3.75 2.22
C TYR A 124 8.41 2.79 1.11
N ASP A 125 9.32 1.93 0.66
CA ASP A 125 9.06 0.96 -0.40
C ASP A 125 8.07 -0.13 0.03
N ALA A 126 8.24 -0.70 1.21
CA ALA A 126 7.31 -1.68 1.76
C ALA A 126 5.95 -1.07 2.08
N GLY A 127 5.93 0.13 2.66
CA GLY A 127 4.70 0.84 2.96
C GLY A 127 3.90 1.18 1.70
N THR A 128 4.57 1.69 0.65
CA THR A 128 3.92 1.95 -0.63
C THR A 128 3.35 0.67 -1.24
N ALA A 129 4.10 -0.45 -1.20
CA ALA A 129 3.60 -1.73 -1.72
C ALA A 129 2.37 -2.22 -0.94
N GLY A 130 2.34 -2.03 0.39
CA GLY A 130 1.18 -2.35 1.23
C GLY A 130 -0.04 -1.50 0.91
N LEU A 131 0.14 -0.19 0.73
CA LEU A 131 -0.93 0.71 0.35
C LEU A 131 -1.49 0.37 -1.04
N VAL A 132 -0.62 0.11 -2.03
CA VAL A 132 -1.03 -0.31 -3.37
C VAL A 132 -1.81 -1.61 -3.33
N LEU A 133 -1.37 -2.60 -2.54
CA LEU A 133 -2.10 -3.87 -2.38
C LEU A 133 -3.48 -3.63 -1.76
N LEU A 134 -3.58 -2.81 -0.71
CA LEU A 134 -4.85 -2.49 -0.07
C LEU A 134 -5.84 -1.84 -1.05
N ILE A 135 -5.39 -0.85 -1.82
CA ILE A 135 -6.21 -0.18 -2.83
C ILE A 135 -6.62 -1.16 -3.93
N THR A 136 -5.69 -2.00 -4.40
CA THR A 136 -5.97 -2.97 -5.46
C THR A 136 -6.99 -4.01 -5.01
N LEU A 137 -6.89 -4.51 -3.76
CA LEU A 137 -7.88 -5.41 -3.16
C LEU A 137 -9.25 -4.74 -3.00
N PHE A 138 -9.28 -3.50 -2.53
CA PHE A 138 -10.51 -2.71 -2.40
C PHE A 138 -11.22 -2.57 -3.75
N MET A 139 -10.49 -2.18 -4.79
CA MET A 139 -11.02 -2.05 -6.14
C MET A 139 -11.47 -3.39 -6.72
N TYR A 140 -10.76 -4.49 -6.39
CA TYR A 140 -11.15 -5.83 -6.82
C TYR A 140 -12.49 -6.26 -6.22
N VAL A 141 -12.72 -6.00 -4.94
CA VAL A 141 -14.00 -6.34 -4.30
C VAL A 141 -15.16 -5.54 -4.91
N ILE A 142 -14.95 -4.22 -5.14
CA ILE A 142 -15.96 -3.38 -5.82
C ILE A 142 -16.23 -3.92 -7.24
N TYR A 143 -15.19 -4.27 -7.98
CA TYR A 143 -15.28 -4.81 -9.32
C TYR A 143 -16.10 -6.12 -9.36
N VAL A 144 -15.79 -7.09 -8.51
CA VAL A 144 -16.54 -8.35 -8.43
C VAL A 144 -18.00 -8.07 -8.09
N TYR A 145 -18.26 -7.17 -7.15
CA TYR A 145 -19.62 -6.80 -6.79
C TYR A 145 -20.38 -6.14 -7.95
N THR A 146 -19.71 -5.28 -8.74
CA THR A 146 -20.30 -4.69 -9.95
C THR A 146 -20.73 -5.77 -10.96
N LEU A 147 -19.91 -6.80 -11.16
CA LEU A 147 -20.26 -7.92 -12.02
C LEU A 147 -21.47 -8.72 -11.49
N LEU A 148 -21.49 -9.00 -10.19
CA LEU A 148 -22.61 -9.70 -9.53
C LEU A 148 -23.90 -8.88 -9.56
N TYR A 149 -23.80 -7.55 -9.42
CA TYR A 149 -24.94 -6.65 -9.58
C TYR A 149 -25.50 -6.72 -10.99
N ALA A 150 -24.64 -6.68 -12.02
CA ALA A 150 -25.06 -6.78 -13.42
C ALA A 150 -25.69 -8.14 -13.77
N LEU A 151 -25.36 -9.21 -13.04
CA LEU A 151 -26.01 -10.52 -13.12
C LEU A 151 -27.36 -10.58 -12.36
N GLY A 152 -27.77 -9.50 -11.71
CA GLY A 152 -29.03 -9.44 -10.92
C GLY A 152 -28.96 -10.17 -9.57
N MET A 153 -27.76 -10.56 -9.10
CA MET A 153 -27.61 -11.29 -7.84
C MET A 153 -27.70 -10.40 -6.61
N TYR A 154 -27.45 -9.09 -6.74
CA TYR A 154 -27.50 -8.11 -5.65
C TYR A 154 -28.16 -6.82 -6.12
N GLN A 155 -28.91 -6.14 -5.23
CA GLN A 155 -29.66 -4.94 -5.57
C GLN A 155 -29.18 -3.67 -4.83
N ASN A 156 -28.32 -3.78 -3.82
CA ASN A 156 -27.94 -2.63 -3.00
C ASN A 156 -26.43 -2.57 -2.76
N MET A 157 -25.76 -1.61 -3.43
CA MET A 157 -24.32 -1.43 -3.35
C MET A 157 -23.85 -0.59 -2.15
N THR A 158 -24.74 0.21 -1.58
CA THR A 158 -24.43 1.22 -0.57
C THR A 158 -23.79 0.62 0.69
N TYR A 159 -24.37 -0.44 1.24
CA TYR A 159 -23.86 -1.07 2.46
C TYR A 159 -22.47 -1.71 2.27
N LEU A 160 -22.22 -2.29 1.10
CA LEU A 160 -20.92 -2.87 0.79
C LEU A 160 -19.82 -1.81 0.74
N ILE A 161 -20.10 -0.69 0.05
CA ILE A 161 -19.12 0.41 -0.06
C ILE A 161 -18.78 0.94 1.35
N PHE A 162 -19.77 1.21 2.20
CA PHE A 162 -19.52 1.67 3.57
C PHE A 162 -18.73 0.65 4.39
N ALA A 163 -19.05 -0.64 4.31
CA ALA A 163 -18.32 -1.69 5.01
C ALA A 163 -16.84 -1.78 4.54
N LEU A 164 -16.58 -1.58 3.26
CA LEU A 164 -15.23 -1.61 2.70
C LEU A 164 -14.43 -0.33 2.97
N MET A 165 -15.09 0.82 3.17
CA MET A 165 -14.41 2.07 3.51
C MET A 165 -13.71 2.00 4.87
N ILE A 166 -14.26 1.28 5.85
CA ILE A 166 -13.67 1.16 7.19
C ILE A 166 -12.27 0.55 7.15
N PRO A 167 -12.04 -0.67 6.59
CA PRO A 167 -10.71 -1.25 6.52
C PRO A 167 -9.76 -0.47 5.61
N LEU A 168 -10.27 0.21 4.56
CA LEU A 168 -9.46 1.08 3.71
C LEU A 168 -8.92 2.27 4.50
N PHE A 169 -9.75 3.00 5.23
CA PHE A 169 -9.32 4.13 6.06
C PHE A 169 -8.44 3.69 7.21
N ALA A 170 -8.75 2.58 7.88
CA ALA A 170 -7.93 2.03 8.95
C ALA A 170 -6.52 1.65 8.43
N GLY A 171 -6.43 0.99 7.28
CA GLY A 171 -5.16 0.64 6.63
C GLY A 171 -4.37 1.87 6.20
N MET A 172 -5.05 2.88 5.65
CA MET A 172 -4.43 4.13 5.25
C MET A 172 -3.92 4.93 6.48
N PHE A 173 -4.71 4.99 7.56
CA PHE A 173 -4.30 5.62 8.82
C PHE A 173 -3.09 4.90 9.44
N TRP A 174 -3.12 3.56 9.47
CA TRP A 174 -1.99 2.76 9.93
C TRP A 174 -0.72 3.04 9.10
N PHE A 175 -0.84 3.11 7.77
CA PHE A 175 0.26 3.43 6.86
C PHE A 175 0.86 4.82 7.15
N PHE A 176 0.04 5.85 7.29
CA PHE A 176 0.51 7.20 7.60
C PHE A 176 1.18 7.26 8.98
N ASN A 177 0.64 6.56 9.97
CA ASN A 177 1.23 6.49 11.30
C ASN A 177 2.64 5.84 11.28
N GLN A 178 2.85 4.81 10.48
CA GLN A 178 4.17 4.22 10.24
C GLN A 178 5.16 5.19 9.56
N MET A 179 4.66 6.05 8.69
CA MET A 179 5.47 7.08 8.04
C MET A 179 5.87 8.22 8.98
N ASP A 180 4.99 8.64 9.90
CA ASP A 180 5.25 9.71 10.85
C ASP A 180 6.17 9.27 12.00
N VAL A 181 6.11 8.03 12.45
CA VAL A 181 7.06 7.47 13.43
C VAL A 181 8.50 7.57 12.93
N VAL A 182 8.72 7.46 11.61
CA VAL A 182 10.04 7.68 10.99
C VAL A 182 10.51 9.13 11.09
N LYS A 183 9.58 10.12 11.07
CA LYS A 183 9.93 11.55 11.20
C LYS A 183 10.23 11.95 12.64
N LEU A 184 9.53 11.39 13.61
CA LEU A 184 9.71 11.70 15.04
C LEU A 184 11.04 11.17 15.60
N GLY A 185 11.57 10.05 15.08
CA GLY A 185 12.88 9.52 15.44
C GLY A 185 14.07 10.37 14.98
N ARG A 186 13.84 11.46 14.20
CA ARG A 186 14.89 12.36 13.68
C ARG A 186 15.11 13.60 14.55
N LYS A 187 14.30 13.83 15.57
CA LYS A 187 14.34 15.08 16.40
C LYS A 187 15.05 14.93 17.74
N HIS A 188 15.81 13.85 17.96
CA HIS A 188 16.62 13.70 19.19
C HIS A 188 18.06 13.27 18.86
#